data_06100a6b08f3bdc416cbb8bfe351f478
#
_entry.id   06100a6b08f3bdc416cbb8bfe351f478
#
_cell.length_a   1.000
_cell.length_b   1.000
_cell.length_c   1.000
_cell.angle_alpha   90.00
_cell.angle_beta   90.00
_cell.angle_gamma   90.00
#
_symmetry.space_group_name_H-M   'P 1'
#
loop_
_entity.id
_entity.type
_entity.pdbx_description
1 polymer ?
#
loop_
_entity_poly.entity_id
_entity_poly.type
_entity_poly.pdbx_seq_one_letter_code
_entity_poly.pdbx_strand_id
1 'polypeptide(L)'
;MAHSEEPTLPEDTGQRKNKNMEELMKMIVRRTALAVCTLVLAVILPTAASAACTGFDDVLETADCYESVMYLAECEIVAGTGNDCFSPEQFITVEQWAVMLCRAYGVETIGDNWQDVGRSSVVEAYRQGWLNETALSAPRSPMCRSVLVESAFAAADVPVYDSTLYEGGTSLSTADNILRAGRELGLCSDDADTNALVTRGEAAIILHAVLTQSFRIEEPPVPVTLVNAAGVNVNDFLLELRKVPEQILDAFNATGWTYCIDFDYMGGLSKKLNMSCIGATNYSRKTIYISEASATLHEFGHFLDWTLGFPAEHEQLFRAEAAAAPLRNYAKTNAREYFADCFAYCIIHGNDSEMMESLRKNAPQTCTYFEELEKTVRADAFVPNDIANIF
;
A
#
# COMPACT_ATOMS: atom_id res chain seq x y z
N MET A 1 39.10 -15.13 -32.64
CA MET A 1 38.27 -16.29 -32.29
C MET A 1 38.32 -16.45 -30.78
N ALA A 2 37.33 -15.98 -30.08
CA ALA A 2 37.09 -16.26 -28.68
C ALA A 2 35.59 -16.45 -28.54
N HIS A 3 35.12 -17.69 -28.33
CA HIS A 3 33.77 -18.06 -28.06
C HIS A 3 33.39 -17.57 -26.66
N SER A 4 32.42 -16.71 -26.54
CA SER A 4 31.75 -16.37 -25.29
C SER A 4 30.62 -17.36 -25.08
N GLU A 5 30.79 -18.23 -24.09
CA GLU A 5 29.72 -19.12 -23.60
C GLU A 5 28.70 -18.27 -22.86
N GLU A 6 27.42 -18.41 -23.26
CA GLU A 6 26.27 -17.91 -22.51
C GLU A 6 26.12 -18.66 -21.18
N PRO A 7 25.90 -17.98 -20.06
CA PRO A 7 25.57 -18.66 -18.83
C PRO A 7 24.12 -19.12 -18.84
N THR A 8 23.91 -20.43 -18.80
CA THR A 8 22.62 -21.07 -18.57
C THR A 8 22.01 -20.65 -17.24
N LEU A 9 20.78 -20.18 -17.26
CA LEU A 9 19.99 -19.84 -16.08
C LEU A 9 19.70 -21.10 -15.25
N PRO A 10 19.79 -21.06 -13.91
CA PRO A 10 19.42 -22.18 -13.07
C PRO A 10 17.90 -22.38 -13.04
N GLU A 11 17.48 -23.64 -13.14
CA GLU A 11 16.09 -24.13 -12.99
C GLU A 11 15.59 -23.98 -11.55
N ASP A 12 15.19 -22.80 -11.14
CA ASP A 12 14.53 -22.56 -9.82
C ASP A 12 13.08 -22.04 -9.93
N THR A 13 12.50 -22.15 -11.11
CA THR A 13 11.10 -21.74 -11.35
C THR A 13 10.06 -22.68 -10.74
N GLY A 14 10.45 -23.91 -10.39
CA GLY A 14 9.55 -24.93 -9.82
C GLY A 14 9.27 -24.74 -8.33
N GLN A 15 10.28 -24.38 -7.56
CA GLN A 15 10.13 -24.20 -6.11
C GLN A 15 9.39 -22.89 -5.75
N ARG A 16 9.58 -21.84 -6.54
CA ARG A 16 8.87 -20.55 -6.35
C ARG A 16 7.38 -20.66 -6.68
N LYS A 17 7.02 -21.34 -7.78
CA LYS A 17 5.60 -21.60 -8.08
C LYS A 17 4.92 -22.40 -6.98
N ASN A 18 5.62 -23.36 -6.38
CA ASN A 18 5.09 -24.11 -5.25
C ASN A 18 4.89 -23.24 -4.00
N LYS A 19 5.81 -22.35 -3.67
CA LYS A 19 5.70 -21.49 -2.48
C LYS A 19 4.57 -20.46 -2.64
N ASN A 20 4.45 -19.83 -3.80
CA ASN A 20 3.35 -18.90 -4.08
C ASN A 20 1.99 -19.62 -4.16
N MET A 21 1.97 -20.84 -4.67
CA MET A 21 0.77 -21.68 -4.67
C MET A 21 0.42 -22.15 -3.25
N GLU A 22 1.41 -22.41 -2.41
CA GLU A 22 1.23 -22.76 -0.99
C GLU A 22 0.71 -21.59 -0.16
N GLU A 23 1.19 -20.37 -0.40
CA GLU A 23 0.67 -19.14 0.23
C GLU A 23 -0.73 -18.79 -0.29
N LEU A 24 -0.97 -18.92 -1.59
CA LEU A 24 -2.30 -18.76 -2.16
C LEU A 24 -3.28 -19.82 -1.63
N MET A 25 -2.82 -21.07 -1.50
CA MET A 25 -3.62 -22.15 -0.89
C MET A 25 -3.86 -21.91 0.60
N LYS A 26 -2.90 -21.37 1.35
CA LYS A 26 -3.10 -20.96 2.75
C LYS A 26 -4.13 -19.83 2.85
N MET A 27 -4.09 -18.86 1.94
CA MET A 27 -5.07 -17.77 1.88
C MET A 27 -6.46 -18.28 1.49
N ILE A 28 -6.56 -19.18 0.52
CA ILE A 28 -7.81 -19.83 0.11
C ILE A 28 -8.32 -20.73 1.25
N VAL A 29 -7.46 -21.49 1.91
CA VAL A 29 -7.83 -22.35 3.05
C VAL A 29 -8.27 -21.51 4.25
N ARG A 30 -7.66 -20.34 4.50
CA ARG A 30 -8.12 -19.38 5.52
C ARG A 30 -9.50 -18.82 5.17
N ARG A 31 -9.75 -18.45 3.91
CA ARG A 31 -11.09 -17.98 3.45
C ARG A 31 -12.14 -19.09 3.42
N THR A 32 -11.75 -20.30 3.06
CA THR A 32 -12.67 -21.47 3.08
C THR A 32 -12.86 -22.03 4.48
N ALA A 33 -11.90 -21.91 5.40
CA ALA A 33 -12.09 -22.28 6.81
C ALA A 33 -13.13 -21.39 7.48
N LEU A 34 -13.13 -20.08 7.19
CA LEU A 34 -14.18 -19.16 7.65
C LEU A 34 -15.56 -19.52 7.03
N ALA A 35 -15.60 -19.83 5.73
CA ALA A 35 -16.84 -20.25 5.04
C ALA A 35 -17.30 -21.65 5.46
N VAL A 36 -16.39 -22.54 5.84
CA VAL A 36 -16.73 -23.90 6.31
C VAL A 36 -17.19 -23.87 7.79
N CYS A 37 -16.72 -22.94 8.61
CA CYS A 37 -17.31 -22.76 9.96
C CYS A 37 -18.79 -22.37 9.86
N THR A 38 -19.19 -21.56 8.89
CA THR A 38 -20.62 -21.24 8.67
C THR A 38 -21.44 -22.39 8.07
N LEU A 39 -20.80 -23.33 7.38
CA LEU A 39 -21.51 -24.48 6.76
C LEU A 39 -21.50 -25.75 7.63
N VAL A 40 -20.51 -25.92 8.52
CA VAL A 40 -20.41 -27.12 9.40
C VAL A 40 -21.24 -26.98 10.66
N LEU A 41 -21.64 -25.77 11.06
CA LEU A 41 -22.60 -25.57 12.18
C LEU A 41 -24.00 -26.13 11.90
N ALA A 42 -24.32 -26.53 10.67
CA ALA A 42 -25.64 -27.05 10.32
C ALA A 42 -25.79 -28.58 10.48
N VAL A 43 -24.77 -29.35 10.85
CA VAL A 43 -24.81 -30.84 10.74
C VAL A 43 -24.30 -31.59 11.98
N ILE A 44 -23.88 -30.98 13.06
CA ILE A 44 -23.43 -31.74 14.26
C ILE A 44 -24.38 -31.53 15.43
N LEU A 45 -25.23 -32.52 15.68
CA LEU A 45 -26.02 -32.70 16.88
C LEU A 45 -25.14 -32.92 18.12
N PRO A 46 -25.56 -32.46 19.32
CA PRO A 46 -24.67 -32.21 20.45
C PRO A 46 -24.38 -33.47 21.26
N THR A 47 -23.13 -33.72 21.59
CA THR A 47 -22.79 -34.49 22.78
C THR A 47 -21.70 -33.76 23.55
N ALA A 48 -22.03 -33.45 24.77
CA ALA A 48 -21.26 -32.87 25.85
C ALA A 48 -21.35 -31.34 26.00
N ALA A 49 -21.99 -30.96 27.07
CA ALA A 49 -22.19 -29.62 27.58
C ALA A 49 -20.84 -28.92 27.82
N SER A 50 -20.38 -28.16 26.83
CA SER A 50 -19.69 -26.92 27.10
C SER A 50 -20.80 -25.92 27.42
N ALA A 51 -20.74 -25.26 28.57
CA ALA A 51 -21.70 -24.22 28.92
C ALA A 51 -21.66 -23.16 27.81
N ALA A 52 -22.64 -23.22 26.91
CA ALA A 52 -22.85 -22.20 25.92
C ALA A 52 -22.96 -20.87 26.68
N CYS A 53 -22.14 -19.90 26.31
CA CYS A 53 -22.27 -18.54 26.82
C CYS A 53 -23.69 -18.07 26.43
N THR A 54 -24.60 -18.02 27.41
CA THR A 54 -26.01 -17.74 27.19
C THR A 54 -26.27 -16.25 26.97
N GLY A 55 -25.23 -15.46 26.72
CA GLY A 55 -25.27 -14.03 26.48
C GLY A 55 -24.52 -13.24 27.57
N PHE A 56 -24.44 -11.96 27.36
CA PHE A 56 -23.92 -10.99 28.34
C PHE A 56 -25.09 -10.25 28.98
N ASP A 57 -25.12 -10.11 30.28
CA ASP A 57 -26.22 -9.49 31.02
C ASP A 57 -26.45 -8.02 30.65
N ASP A 58 -25.43 -7.35 30.17
CA ASP A 58 -25.43 -5.92 29.79
C ASP A 58 -25.59 -5.67 28.28
N VAL A 59 -25.84 -6.71 27.48
CA VAL A 59 -26.12 -6.58 26.05
C VAL A 59 -27.57 -7.00 25.77
N LEU A 60 -28.45 -6.00 25.70
CA LEU A 60 -29.87 -6.25 25.45
C LEU A 60 -30.10 -6.72 24.01
N GLU A 61 -31.08 -7.61 23.79
CA GLU A 61 -31.49 -8.06 22.45
C GLU A 61 -31.90 -6.90 21.50
N THR A 62 -32.25 -5.75 22.05
CA THR A 62 -32.61 -4.55 21.33
C THR A 62 -31.46 -3.61 21.05
N ALA A 63 -30.25 -3.92 21.54
CA ALA A 63 -29.09 -3.11 21.31
C ALA A 63 -28.53 -3.34 19.88
N ASP A 64 -28.12 -2.27 19.21
CA ASP A 64 -27.57 -2.34 17.84
C ASP A 64 -26.40 -3.29 17.69
N CYS A 65 -25.61 -3.47 18.76
CA CYS A 65 -24.45 -4.36 18.77
C CYS A 65 -24.80 -5.82 19.13
N TYR A 66 -26.05 -6.15 19.49
CA TYR A 66 -26.43 -7.47 20.02
C TYR A 66 -26.00 -8.62 19.10
N GLU A 67 -26.45 -8.62 17.85
CA GLU A 67 -26.14 -9.69 16.89
C GLU A 67 -24.62 -9.82 16.67
N SER A 68 -23.92 -8.68 16.58
CA SER A 68 -22.48 -8.67 16.38
C SER A 68 -21.72 -9.22 17.57
N VAL A 69 -22.09 -8.84 18.79
CA VAL A 69 -21.45 -9.33 20.01
C VAL A 69 -21.70 -10.82 20.18
N MET A 70 -22.91 -11.28 19.95
CA MET A 70 -23.26 -12.70 20.07
C MET A 70 -22.53 -13.56 19.04
N TYR A 71 -22.46 -13.12 17.78
CA TYR A 71 -21.70 -13.79 16.73
C TYR A 71 -20.22 -13.92 17.10
N LEU A 72 -19.60 -12.80 17.53
CA LEU A 72 -18.17 -12.81 17.91
C LEU A 72 -17.90 -13.63 19.17
N ALA A 73 -18.85 -13.72 20.08
CA ALA A 73 -18.76 -14.57 21.27
C ALA A 73 -18.83 -16.07 20.92
N GLU A 74 -19.77 -16.45 20.04
CA GLU A 74 -19.89 -17.82 19.52
C GLU A 74 -18.62 -18.26 18.77
N CYS A 75 -17.95 -17.31 18.09
CA CYS A 75 -16.68 -17.54 17.41
C CYS A 75 -15.45 -17.48 18.36
N GLU A 76 -15.64 -17.30 19.66
CA GLU A 76 -14.57 -17.13 20.67
C GLU A 76 -13.63 -15.93 20.41
N ILE A 77 -14.07 -14.97 19.56
CA ILE A 77 -13.32 -13.76 19.23
C ILE A 77 -13.36 -12.76 20.39
N VAL A 78 -14.53 -12.59 21.00
CA VAL A 78 -14.71 -11.72 22.15
C VAL A 78 -14.98 -12.50 23.41
N ALA A 79 -14.56 -11.92 24.53
CA ALA A 79 -14.89 -12.37 25.87
C ALA A 79 -15.43 -11.18 26.68
N GLY A 80 -16.18 -11.46 27.75
CA GLY A 80 -16.65 -10.45 28.67
C GLY A 80 -15.52 -9.73 29.42
N THR A 81 -15.87 -8.63 30.05
CA THR A 81 -14.97 -7.85 30.94
C THR A 81 -14.99 -8.36 32.37
N GLY A 82 -15.79 -9.39 32.63
CA GLY A 82 -16.06 -10.01 33.94
C GLY A 82 -17.51 -9.91 34.34
N ASN A 83 -17.94 -10.73 35.30
CA ASN A 83 -19.32 -10.76 35.81
C ASN A 83 -20.40 -10.87 34.73
N ASP A 84 -20.16 -11.72 33.75
CA ASP A 84 -21.03 -11.95 32.60
C ASP A 84 -21.39 -10.67 31.82
N CYS A 85 -20.54 -9.63 31.85
CA CYS A 85 -20.72 -8.37 31.15
C CYS A 85 -19.75 -8.26 29.96
N PHE A 86 -20.22 -7.70 28.85
CA PHE A 86 -19.42 -7.31 27.68
C PHE A 86 -18.93 -5.87 27.77
N SER A 87 -19.65 -5.01 28.45
CA SER A 87 -19.43 -3.56 28.58
C SER A 87 -19.48 -2.81 27.22
N PRO A 88 -20.61 -2.86 26.49
CA PRO A 88 -20.72 -2.32 25.13
C PRO A 88 -20.47 -0.82 25.05
N GLU A 89 -20.82 -0.04 26.08
CA GLU A 89 -20.66 1.41 26.13
C GLU A 89 -19.24 1.86 26.57
N GLN A 90 -18.40 0.93 26.99
CA GLN A 90 -17.02 1.26 27.38
C GLN A 90 -16.16 1.48 26.15
N PHE A 91 -15.31 2.51 26.16
CA PHE A 91 -14.34 2.72 25.07
C PHE A 91 -13.37 1.56 24.97
N ILE A 92 -13.17 1.08 23.73
CA ILE A 92 -12.24 -0.01 23.45
C ILE A 92 -10.81 0.51 23.49
N THR A 93 -9.90 -0.26 24.11
CA THR A 93 -8.45 0.06 24.07
C THR A 93 -7.77 -0.63 22.89
N VAL A 94 -6.58 -0.12 22.52
CA VAL A 94 -5.74 -0.73 21.48
C VAL A 94 -5.47 -2.21 21.75
N GLU A 95 -5.13 -2.59 23.01
CA GLU A 95 -4.87 -3.98 23.36
C GLU A 95 -6.12 -4.86 23.25
N GLN A 96 -7.29 -4.36 23.62
CA GLN A 96 -8.55 -5.08 23.48
C GLN A 96 -8.90 -5.32 22.01
N TRP A 97 -8.75 -4.30 21.18
CA TRP A 97 -8.96 -4.41 19.74
C TRP A 97 -7.97 -5.38 19.08
N ALA A 98 -6.68 -5.27 19.42
CA ALA A 98 -5.66 -6.17 18.90
C ALA A 98 -5.95 -7.65 19.25
N VAL A 99 -6.44 -7.94 20.47
CA VAL A 99 -6.87 -9.29 20.86
C VAL A 99 -8.03 -9.77 19.99
N MET A 100 -9.02 -8.92 19.74
CA MET A 100 -10.14 -9.26 18.86
C MET A 100 -9.68 -9.56 17.43
N LEU A 101 -8.81 -8.74 16.86
CA LEU A 101 -8.23 -8.97 15.52
C LEU A 101 -7.42 -10.28 15.47
N CYS A 102 -6.50 -10.49 16.40
CA CYS A 102 -5.68 -11.71 16.41
C CYS A 102 -6.53 -12.98 16.48
N ARG A 103 -7.57 -12.99 17.33
CA ARG A 103 -8.50 -14.12 17.41
C ARG A 103 -9.31 -14.28 16.12
N ALA A 104 -9.84 -13.19 15.56
CA ALA A 104 -10.64 -13.21 14.34
C ALA A 104 -9.87 -13.78 13.14
N TYR A 105 -8.58 -13.48 13.05
CA TYR A 105 -7.72 -13.92 11.95
C TYR A 105 -6.80 -15.10 12.29
N GLY A 106 -6.99 -15.72 13.44
CA GLY A 106 -6.26 -16.94 13.86
C GLY A 106 -4.76 -16.71 14.06
N VAL A 107 -4.38 -15.49 14.50
CA VAL A 107 -3.00 -15.17 14.86
C VAL A 107 -2.72 -15.61 16.28
N GLU A 108 -1.73 -16.48 16.45
CA GLU A 108 -1.33 -16.98 17.76
C GLU A 108 -0.74 -15.87 18.62
N THR A 109 -1.19 -15.79 19.86
CA THR A 109 -0.70 -14.83 20.86
C THR A 109 -0.20 -15.57 22.10
N ILE A 110 0.79 -15.02 22.78
CA ILE A 110 1.47 -15.66 23.91
C ILE A 110 1.09 -14.94 25.20
N GLY A 111 0.75 -15.69 26.24
CA GLY A 111 0.56 -15.15 27.59
C GLY A 111 -0.30 -16.04 28.48
N ASP A 112 0.04 -16.06 29.77
CA ASP A 112 -0.70 -16.82 30.79
C ASP A 112 -1.80 -15.99 31.48
N ASN A 113 -1.82 -14.69 31.19
CA ASN A 113 -2.78 -13.74 31.73
C ASN A 113 -3.15 -12.65 30.71
N TRP A 114 -4.21 -11.92 31.01
CA TRP A 114 -4.72 -10.88 30.12
C TRP A 114 -3.66 -9.83 29.69
N GLN A 115 -2.79 -9.41 30.59
CA GLN A 115 -1.80 -8.37 30.29
C GLN A 115 -0.76 -8.86 29.26
N ASP A 116 -0.35 -10.11 29.39
CA ASP A 116 0.61 -10.70 28.45
C ASP A 116 -0.03 -10.98 27.11
N VAL A 117 -1.25 -11.53 27.09
CA VAL A 117 -2.04 -11.74 25.86
C VAL A 117 -2.30 -10.41 25.14
N GLY A 118 -2.74 -9.37 25.86
CA GLY A 118 -2.98 -8.05 25.27
C GLY A 118 -1.73 -7.45 24.65
N ARG A 119 -0.59 -7.50 25.35
CA ARG A 119 0.69 -7.01 24.86
C ARG A 119 1.17 -7.79 23.63
N SER A 120 1.10 -9.13 23.70
CA SER A 120 1.46 -10.01 22.59
C SER A 120 0.60 -9.72 21.36
N SER A 121 -0.71 -9.54 21.54
CA SER A 121 -1.64 -9.24 20.44
C SER A 121 -1.31 -7.89 19.76
N VAL A 122 -0.94 -6.86 20.51
CA VAL A 122 -0.55 -5.56 19.92
C VAL A 122 0.72 -5.71 19.08
N VAL A 123 1.70 -6.47 19.58
CA VAL A 123 2.94 -6.72 18.81
C VAL A 123 2.66 -7.51 17.53
N GLU A 124 1.81 -8.55 17.61
CA GLU A 124 1.46 -9.34 16.43
C GLU A 124 0.61 -8.54 15.44
N ALA A 125 -0.38 -7.77 15.88
CA ALA A 125 -1.16 -6.90 15.02
C ALA A 125 -0.27 -5.84 14.31
N TYR A 126 0.74 -5.31 15.00
CA TYR A 126 1.73 -4.43 14.39
C TYR A 126 2.59 -5.17 13.35
N ARG A 127 3.05 -6.39 13.63
CA ARG A 127 3.82 -7.21 12.67
C ARG A 127 3.02 -7.59 11.43
N GLN A 128 1.70 -7.77 11.57
CA GLN A 128 0.80 -8.00 10.44
C GLN A 128 0.52 -6.72 9.63
N GLY A 129 0.96 -5.55 10.09
CA GLY A 129 0.66 -4.27 9.47
C GLY A 129 -0.77 -3.76 9.75
N TRP A 130 -1.47 -4.34 10.72
CA TRP A 130 -2.84 -3.91 11.10
C TRP A 130 -2.85 -2.70 12.02
N LEU A 131 -1.80 -2.51 12.80
CA LEU A 131 -1.62 -1.37 13.70
C LEU A 131 -0.32 -0.63 13.39
N ASN A 132 -0.33 0.68 13.60
CA ASN A 132 0.82 1.53 13.42
C ASN A 132 1.69 1.64 14.69
N GLU A 133 2.84 2.31 14.59
CA GLU A 133 3.78 2.50 15.69
C GLU A 133 3.18 3.28 16.88
N THR A 134 2.27 4.21 16.61
CA THR A 134 1.57 4.96 17.66
C THR A 134 0.71 4.05 18.51
N ALA A 135 -0.04 3.14 17.88
CA ALA A 135 -0.83 2.13 18.58
C ALA A 135 0.06 1.16 19.38
N LEU A 136 1.19 0.72 18.79
CA LEU A 136 2.17 -0.12 19.50
C LEU A 136 2.72 0.54 20.77
N SER A 137 2.93 1.85 20.75
CA SER A 137 3.50 2.60 21.89
C SER A 137 2.49 2.89 23.00
N ALA A 138 1.18 2.82 22.71
CA ALA A 138 0.11 3.20 23.65
C ALA A 138 -1.01 2.11 23.77
N PRO A 139 -0.72 0.87 24.17
CA PRO A 139 -1.64 -0.25 24.11
C PRO A 139 -2.91 -0.09 24.96
N ARG A 140 -2.85 0.73 26.02
CA ARG A 140 -3.99 0.97 26.91
C ARG A 140 -4.81 2.21 26.59
N SER A 141 -4.40 2.96 25.57
CA SER A 141 -5.18 4.13 25.13
C SER A 141 -6.46 3.68 24.44
N PRO A 142 -7.57 4.42 24.63
CA PRO A 142 -8.77 4.19 23.84
C PRO A 142 -8.48 4.47 22.36
N MET A 143 -9.17 3.75 21.47
CA MET A 143 -9.01 3.91 20.03
C MET A 143 -9.93 4.98 19.47
N CYS A 144 -9.42 5.80 18.57
CA CYS A 144 -10.24 6.66 17.75
C CYS A 144 -10.75 5.91 16.50
N ARG A 145 -11.86 6.40 15.96
CA ARG A 145 -12.62 5.75 14.87
C ARG A 145 -11.78 5.51 13.63
N SER A 146 -11.03 6.52 13.17
CA SER A 146 -10.21 6.38 11.96
C SER A 146 -9.17 5.26 12.09
N VAL A 147 -8.47 5.18 13.23
CA VAL A 147 -7.44 4.14 13.45
C VAL A 147 -8.06 2.76 13.56
N LEU A 148 -9.24 2.64 14.19
CA LEU A 148 -9.93 1.35 14.29
C LEU A 148 -10.40 0.86 12.92
N VAL A 149 -11.02 1.73 12.11
CA VAL A 149 -11.50 1.38 10.77
C VAL A 149 -10.31 1.06 9.85
N GLU A 150 -9.23 1.83 9.90
CA GLU A 150 -7.98 1.56 9.17
C GLU A 150 -7.45 0.16 9.49
N SER A 151 -7.36 -0.17 10.77
CA SER A 151 -6.86 -1.48 11.20
C SER A 151 -7.79 -2.62 10.81
N ALA A 152 -9.11 -2.41 10.82
CA ALA A 152 -10.09 -3.39 10.34
C ALA A 152 -9.94 -3.65 8.84
N PHE A 153 -9.74 -2.59 8.04
CA PHE A 153 -9.47 -2.72 6.61
C PHE A 153 -8.16 -3.43 6.33
N ALA A 154 -7.09 -3.06 7.03
CA ALA A 154 -5.79 -3.72 6.89
C ALA A 154 -5.87 -5.22 7.22
N ALA A 155 -6.60 -5.60 8.28
CA ALA A 155 -6.77 -7.00 8.65
C ALA A 155 -7.64 -7.79 7.65
N ALA A 156 -8.58 -7.13 6.99
CA ALA A 156 -9.48 -7.73 5.99
C ALA A 156 -8.94 -7.68 4.56
N ASP A 157 -7.71 -7.18 4.34
CA ASP A 157 -7.13 -6.91 3.01
C ASP A 157 -8.03 -6.00 2.13
N VAL A 158 -8.74 -5.06 2.75
CA VAL A 158 -9.56 -4.08 2.06
C VAL A 158 -8.70 -2.87 1.69
N PRO A 159 -8.43 -2.61 0.41
CA PRO A 159 -7.60 -1.48 0.02
C PRO A 159 -8.35 -0.16 0.24
N VAL A 160 -7.65 0.86 0.72
CA VAL A 160 -8.15 2.23 0.77
C VAL A 160 -7.36 3.07 -0.20
N TYR A 161 -8.05 3.70 -1.15
CA TYR A 161 -7.45 4.58 -2.14
C TYR A 161 -7.68 6.04 -1.78
N ASP A 162 -6.73 6.90 -2.10
CA ASP A 162 -6.87 8.34 -1.94
C ASP A 162 -8.00 8.88 -2.82
N SER A 163 -8.82 9.76 -2.26
CA SER A 163 -9.99 10.31 -2.98
C SER A 163 -9.60 11.07 -4.24
N THR A 164 -8.40 11.67 -4.29
CA THR A 164 -7.91 12.39 -5.48
C THR A 164 -7.63 11.47 -6.67
N LEU A 165 -7.55 10.16 -6.46
CA LEU A 165 -7.38 9.19 -7.55
C LEU A 165 -8.66 9.01 -8.38
N TYR A 166 -9.80 9.46 -7.91
CA TYR A 166 -11.08 9.41 -8.63
C TYR A 166 -11.41 10.75 -9.30
N GLU A 167 -12.21 10.71 -10.35
CA GLU A 167 -12.67 11.92 -11.05
C GLU A 167 -13.47 12.82 -10.09
N GLY A 168 -13.10 14.10 -10.03
CA GLY A 168 -13.74 15.08 -9.14
C GLY A 168 -13.40 14.91 -7.66
N GLY A 169 -12.53 13.98 -7.30
CA GLY A 169 -12.10 13.76 -5.92
C GLY A 169 -11.28 14.94 -5.38
N THR A 170 -11.45 15.23 -4.10
CA THR A 170 -10.75 16.32 -3.40
C THR A 170 -9.72 15.77 -2.43
N SER A 171 -8.65 16.52 -2.18
CA SER A 171 -7.66 16.13 -1.18
C SER A 171 -8.27 16.06 0.22
N LEU A 172 -8.16 14.92 0.86
CA LEU A 172 -8.59 14.65 2.22
C LEU A 172 -7.38 14.33 3.10
N SER A 173 -7.52 14.49 4.42
CA SER A 173 -6.56 13.90 5.34
C SER A 173 -6.63 12.37 5.26
N THR A 174 -5.56 11.66 5.67
CA THR A 174 -5.57 10.19 5.73
C THR A 174 -6.75 9.67 6.54
N ALA A 175 -7.01 10.27 7.71
CA ALA A 175 -8.12 9.88 8.58
C ALA A 175 -9.49 10.09 7.92
N ASP A 176 -9.69 11.24 7.24
CA ASP A 176 -10.95 11.50 6.52
C ASP A 176 -11.15 10.56 5.34
N ASN A 177 -10.05 10.21 4.65
CA ASN A 177 -10.10 9.26 3.53
C ASN A 177 -10.46 7.84 3.99
N ILE A 178 -9.94 7.40 5.13
CA ILE A 178 -10.33 6.13 5.79
C ILE A 178 -11.83 6.13 6.12
N LEU A 179 -12.34 7.20 6.73
CA LEU A 179 -13.77 7.25 7.04
C LEU A 179 -14.65 7.40 5.80
N ARG A 180 -14.18 8.06 4.74
CA ARG A 180 -14.89 8.04 3.45
C ARG A 180 -15.09 6.61 2.96
N ALA A 181 -14.03 5.81 2.93
CA ALA A 181 -14.12 4.40 2.57
C ALA A 181 -15.02 3.62 3.54
N GLY A 182 -14.95 3.91 4.85
CA GLY A 182 -15.84 3.31 5.86
C GLY A 182 -17.31 3.61 5.64
N ARG A 183 -17.66 4.84 5.24
CA ARG A 183 -19.04 5.22 4.89
C ARG A 183 -19.53 4.53 3.62
N GLU A 184 -18.69 4.51 2.57
CA GLU A 184 -19.01 3.83 1.31
C GLU A 184 -19.28 2.33 1.50
N LEU A 185 -18.64 1.73 2.49
CA LEU A 185 -18.82 0.31 2.83
C LEU A 185 -19.87 0.07 3.94
N GLY A 186 -20.50 1.13 4.44
CA GLY A 186 -21.53 1.02 5.48
C GLY A 186 -21.00 0.69 6.89
N LEU A 187 -19.70 0.91 7.14
CA LEU A 187 -19.06 0.68 8.43
C LEU A 187 -19.10 1.90 9.37
N CYS A 188 -19.41 3.07 8.83
CA CYS A 188 -19.50 4.32 9.54
C CYS A 188 -20.74 5.08 9.10
N SER A 189 -21.33 5.88 10.02
CA SER A 189 -22.36 6.85 9.68
C SER A 189 -21.79 8.02 8.88
N ASP A 190 -22.65 8.76 8.16
CA ASP A 190 -22.26 9.90 7.34
C ASP A 190 -21.61 11.04 8.15
N ASP A 191 -22.03 11.19 9.40
CA ASP A 191 -21.56 12.22 10.35
C ASP A 191 -20.42 11.74 11.26
N ALA A 192 -19.84 10.55 11.00
CA ALA A 192 -18.76 10.00 11.83
C ALA A 192 -17.56 10.94 11.91
N ASP A 193 -17.13 11.23 13.15
CA ASP A 193 -15.93 12.01 13.47
C ASP A 193 -14.70 11.08 13.50
N THR A 194 -13.63 11.50 12.82
CA THR A 194 -12.35 10.77 12.73
C THR A 194 -11.70 10.52 14.09
N ASN A 195 -11.83 11.48 15.01
CA ASN A 195 -11.21 11.46 16.33
C ASN A 195 -12.14 10.94 17.43
N ALA A 196 -13.41 10.66 17.13
CA ALA A 196 -14.33 10.10 18.11
C ALA A 196 -13.80 8.76 18.63
N LEU A 197 -13.87 8.59 19.96
CA LEU A 197 -13.50 7.33 20.59
C LEU A 197 -14.58 6.27 20.29
N VAL A 198 -14.12 5.05 20.01
CA VAL A 198 -15.00 3.93 19.65
C VAL A 198 -15.33 3.12 20.88
N THR A 199 -16.60 2.79 21.04
CA THR A 199 -17.05 1.87 22.10
C THR A 199 -16.79 0.41 21.72
N ARG A 200 -16.82 -0.49 22.71
CA ARG A 200 -16.66 -1.93 22.47
C ARG A 200 -17.81 -2.50 21.63
N GLY A 201 -19.02 -1.97 21.80
CA GLY A 201 -20.18 -2.33 20.98
C GLY A 201 -19.99 -1.94 19.52
N GLU A 202 -19.59 -0.69 19.25
CA GLU A 202 -19.27 -0.22 17.90
C GLU A 202 -18.13 -1.02 17.25
N ALA A 203 -17.08 -1.31 18.01
CA ALA A 203 -15.97 -2.13 17.53
C ALA A 203 -16.43 -3.56 17.15
N ALA A 204 -17.33 -4.15 17.93
CA ALA A 204 -17.92 -5.45 17.60
C ALA A 204 -18.74 -5.41 16.31
N ILE A 205 -19.53 -4.34 16.08
CA ILE A 205 -20.28 -4.15 14.82
C ILE A 205 -19.31 -4.08 13.63
N ILE A 206 -18.27 -3.27 13.71
CA ILE A 206 -17.30 -3.11 12.64
C ILE A 206 -16.58 -4.43 12.35
N LEU A 207 -16.09 -5.13 13.39
CA LEU A 207 -15.40 -6.40 13.20
C LEU A 207 -16.32 -7.48 12.61
N HIS A 208 -17.55 -7.60 13.12
CA HIS A 208 -18.54 -8.53 12.58
C HIS A 208 -18.81 -8.25 11.10
N ALA A 209 -18.98 -6.98 10.72
CA ALA A 209 -19.19 -6.60 9.33
C ALA A 209 -18.00 -7.00 8.43
N VAL A 210 -16.77 -6.72 8.82
CA VAL A 210 -15.58 -7.07 7.99
C VAL A 210 -15.33 -8.57 7.93
N LEU A 211 -15.84 -9.36 8.86
CA LEU A 211 -15.72 -10.82 8.83
C LEU A 211 -16.81 -11.50 8.00
N THR A 212 -17.99 -10.90 7.90
CA THR A 212 -19.18 -11.56 7.30
C THR A 212 -19.61 -10.96 5.98
N GLN A 213 -19.22 -9.72 5.67
CA GLN A 213 -19.58 -9.05 4.43
C GLN A 213 -18.46 -9.15 3.40
N SER A 214 -18.85 -9.17 2.12
CA SER A 214 -17.92 -9.03 1.01
C SER A 214 -17.93 -7.58 0.53
N PHE A 215 -16.81 -6.91 0.68
CA PHE A 215 -16.67 -5.52 0.23
C PHE A 215 -16.19 -5.49 -1.22
N ARG A 216 -16.82 -4.63 -2.01
CA ARG A 216 -16.38 -4.31 -3.36
C ARG A 216 -15.94 -2.85 -3.40
N ILE A 217 -14.63 -2.67 -3.52
CA ILE A 217 -14.04 -1.34 -3.67
C ILE A 217 -13.95 -1.03 -5.16
N GLU A 218 -14.37 0.15 -5.56
CA GLU A 218 -14.10 0.66 -6.90
C GLU A 218 -12.62 1.01 -7.00
N GLU A 219 -11.93 0.35 -7.92
CA GLU A 219 -10.52 0.64 -8.16
C GLU A 219 -10.38 1.95 -8.95
N PRO A 220 -9.45 2.84 -8.56
CA PRO A 220 -9.22 4.06 -9.31
C PRO A 220 -8.63 3.77 -10.70
N PRO A 221 -8.82 4.66 -11.68
CA PRO A 221 -8.25 4.48 -13.01
C PRO A 221 -6.72 4.45 -12.95
N VAL A 222 -6.14 3.46 -13.63
CA VAL A 222 -4.69 3.27 -13.73
C VAL A 222 -4.22 3.89 -15.05
N PRO A 223 -3.34 4.91 -15.02
CA PRO A 223 -2.98 5.66 -16.22
C PRO A 223 -1.98 4.97 -17.15
N VAL A 224 -1.42 3.82 -16.72
CA VAL A 224 -0.39 3.07 -17.44
C VAL A 224 -0.68 1.57 -17.43
N THR A 225 -0.02 0.80 -18.30
CA THR A 225 0.01 -0.66 -18.17
C THR A 225 0.76 -1.03 -16.89
N LEU A 226 0.03 -1.40 -15.83
CA LEU A 226 0.55 -1.72 -14.52
C LEU A 226 0.51 -3.22 -14.24
N VAL A 227 1.61 -3.76 -13.71
CA VAL A 227 1.71 -5.13 -13.20
C VAL A 227 2.06 -5.06 -11.72
N ASN A 228 1.18 -5.54 -10.87
CA ASN A 228 1.40 -5.63 -9.43
C ASN A 228 1.84 -7.06 -9.05
N ALA A 229 3.10 -7.39 -9.30
CA ALA A 229 3.66 -8.70 -8.98
C ALA A 229 3.85 -8.90 -7.46
N ALA A 230 3.99 -7.82 -6.72
CA ALA A 230 4.12 -7.84 -5.26
C ALA A 230 2.77 -8.07 -4.55
N GLY A 231 1.63 -7.86 -5.22
CA GLY A 231 0.29 -8.03 -4.64
C GLY A 231 -0.03 -7.02 -3.53
N VAL A 232 0.60 -5.85 -3.54
CA VAL A 232 0.42 -4.80 -2.51
C VAL A 232 -0.65 -3.79 -2.89
N ASN A 233 -1.08 -2.97 -1.93
CA ASN A 233 -1.91 -1.80 -2.22
C ASN A 233 -1.15 -0.83 -3.13
N VAL A 234 -1.78 -0.43 -4.23
CA VAL A 234 -1.16 0.41 -5.27
C VAL A 234 -1.41 1.91 -5.07
N ASN A 235 -2.09 2.31 -4.01
CA ASN A 235 -2.48 3.71 -3.75
C ASN A 235 -1.31 4.69 -3.93
N ASP A 236 -0.21 4.48 -3.22
CA ASP A 236 0.93 5.39 -3.23
C ASP A 236 1.62 5.45 -4.60
N PHE A 237 1.67 4.32 -5.31
CA PHE A 237 2.20 4.25 -6.68
C PHE A 237 1.33 5.03 -7.66
N LEU A 238 0.00 4.96 -7.53
CA LEU A 238 -0.93 5.73 -8.36
C LEU A 238 -0.84 7.23 -8.07
N LEU A 239 -0.65 7.62 -6.80
CA LEU A 239 -0.44 9.02 -6.43
C LEU A 239 0.84 9.60 -7.06
N GLU A 240 1.92 8.82 -7.11
CA GLU A 240 3.14 9.26 -7.78
C GLU A 240 2.99 9.27 -9.32
N LEU A 241 2.32 8.28 -9.91
CA LEU A 241 2.02 8.26 -11.34
C LEU A 241 1.20 9.47 -11.80
N ARG A 242 0.29 9.97 -10.98
CA ARG A 242 -0.50 11.17 -11.30
C ARG A 242 0.31 12.47 -11.39
N LYS A 243 1.51 12.49 -10.81
CA LYS A 243 2.42 13.65 -10.94
C LYS A 243 3.14 13.68 -12.29
N VAL A 244 3.24 12.54 -12.97
CA VAL A 244 3.85 12.44 -14.30
C VAL A 244 2.93 13.13 -15.31
N PRO A 245 3.44 14.03 -16.18
CA PRO A 245 2.66 14.66 -17.22
C PRO A 245 1.93 13.65 -18.13
N GLU A 246 0.66 13.90 -18.43
CA GLU A 246 -0.20 13.01 -19.20
C GLU A 246 0.43 12.59 -20.53
N GLN A 247 1.06 13.53 -21.24
CA GLN A 247 1.73 13.27 -22.52
C GLN A 247 2.88 12.26 -22.40
N ILE A 248 3.56 12.20 -21.24
CA ILE A 248 4.61 11.22 -20.97
C ILE A 248 3.98 9.86 -20.69
N LEU A 249 2.86 9.80 -19.95
CA LEU A 249 2.10 8.57 -19.72
C LEU A 249 1.54 8.01 -21.03
N ASP A 250 1.03 8.87 -21.90
CA ASP A 250 0.55 8.49 -23.23
C ASP A 250 1.69 7.91 -24.10
N ALA A 251 2.85 8.55 -24.09
CA ALA A 251 4.04 8.04 -24.78
C ALA A 251 4.51 6.70 -24.22
N PHE A 252 4.44 6.53 -22.89
CA PHE A 252 4.78 5.29 -22.20
C PHE A 252 3.88 4.14 -22.66
N ASN A 253 2.57 4.37 -22.70
CA ASN A 253 1.59 3.40 -23.18
C ASN A 253 1.75 3.12 -24.68
N ALA A 254 1.87 4.17 -25.50
CA ALA A 254 1.99 4.05 -26.95
C ALA A 254 3.25 3.29 -27.39
N THR A 255 4.33 3.39 -26.63
CA THR A 255 5.58 2.68 -26.91
C THR A 255 5.66 1.28 -26.28
N GLY A 256 4.59 0.83 -25.59
CA GLY A 256 4.45 -0.52 -25.06
C GLY A 256 5.28 -0.79 -23.81
N TRP A 257 5.50 0.22 -23.00
CA TRP A 257 6.16 0.06 -21.70
C TRP A 257 5.21 -0.46 -20.62
N THR A 258 5.79 -1.05 -19.60
CA THR A 258 5.08 -1.58 -18.42
C THR A 258 5.65 -0.99 -17.13
N TYR A 259 4.79 -0.59 -16.22
CA TYR A 259 5.14 -0.23 -14.85
C TYR A 259 4.89 -1.43 -13.94
N CYS A 260 5.95 -1.98 -13.33
CA CYS A 260 5.92 -3.25 -12.60
C CYS A 260 6.32 -3.06 -11.14
N ILE A 261 5.38 -3.27 -10.23
CA ILE A 261 5.65 -3.31 -8.78
C ILE A 261 6.12 -4.73 -8.45
N ASP A 262 7.43 -4.91 -8.20
CA ASP A 262 8.02 -6.23 -7.99
C ASP A 262 9.14 -6.17 -6.93
N PHE A 263 8.81 -6.49 -5.70
CA PHE A 263 9.75 -6.45 -4.57
C PHE A 263 10.83 -7.54 -4.67
N ASP A 264 10.49 -8.69 -5.24
CA ASP A 264 11.43 -9.80 -5.41
C ASP A 264 12.49 -9.46 -6.45
N TYR A 265 12.08 -8.91 -7.59
CA TYR A 265 13.01 -8.45 -8.62
C TYR A 265 13.95 -7.36 -8.07
N MET A 266 13.41 -6.34 -7.39
CA MET A 266 14.19 -5.25 -6.82
C MET A 266 15.14 -5.73 -5.73
N GLY A 267 14.69 -6.64 -4.85
CA GLY A 267 15.54 -7.28 -3.85
C GLY A 267 16.66 -8.12 -4.45
N GLY A 268 16.37 -8.84 -5.55
CA GLY A 268 17.37 -9.58 -6.32
C GLY A 268 18.41 -8.66 -6.97
N LEU A 269 17.96 -7.55 -7.56
CA LEU A 269 18.83 -6.54 -8.17
C LEU A 269 19.72 -5.87 -7.13
N SER A 270 19.16 -5.47 -5.99
CA SER A 270 19.91 -4.89 -4.87
C SER A 270 21.04 -5.79 -4.38
N LYS A 271 20.77 -7.09 -4.24
CA LYS A 271 21.78 -8.09 -3.87
C LYS A 271 22.87 -8.22 -4.95
N LYS A 272 22.47 -8.26 -6.22
CA LYS A 272 23.42 -8.38 -7.34
C LYS A 272 24.37 -7.18 -7.46
N LEU A 273 23.86 -5.98 -7.24
CA LEU A 273 24.61 -4.73 -7.35
C LEU A 273 25.31 -4.34 -6.04
N ASN A 274 25.02 -5.04 -4.94
CA ASN A 274 25.47 -4.71 -3.58
C ASN A 274 25.15 -3.26 -3.18
N MET A 275 23.95 -2.81 -3.55
CA MET A 275 23.41 -1.49 -3.20
C MET A 275 21.89 -1.55 -3.09
N SER A 276 21.28 -0.64 -2.31
CA SER A 276 19.83 -0.53 -2.23
C SER A 276 19.29 0.06 -3.54
N CYS A 277 18.44 -0.70 -4.24
CA CYS A 277 17.72 -0.26 -5.43
C CYS A 277 16.22 -0.29 -5.13
N ILE A 278 15.55 0.85 -5.28
CA ILE A 278 14.10 1.00 -5.05
C ILE A 278 13.32 1.19 -6.36
N GLY A 279 14.01 1.48 -7.45
CA GLY A 279 13.52 1.55 -8.82
C GLY A 279 14.59 1.10 -9.81
N ALA A 280 14.20 0.68 -11.00
CA ALA A 280 15.09 0.31 -12.09
C ALA A 280 14.38 0.35 -13.45
N THR A 281 14.90 1.12 -14.39
CA THR A 281 14.42 1.16 -15.77
C THR A 281 15.18 0.16 -16.63
N ASN A 282 14.46 -0.81 -17.18
CA ASN A 282 14.99 -1.81 -18.10
C ASN A 282 14.56 -1.49 -19.54
N TYR A 283 15.44 -0.87 -20.31
CA TYR A 283 15.15 -0.44 -21.69
C TYR A 283 14.88 -1.60 -22.65
N SER A 284 15.58 -2.71 -22.52
CA SER A 284 15.39 -3.88 -23.40
C SER A 284 14.08 -4.60 -23.17
N ARG A 285 13.55 -4.56 -21.95
CA ARG A 285 12.25 -5.13 -21.60
C ARG A 285 11.12 -4.11 -21.66
N LYS A 286 11.45 -2.84 -21.88
CA LYS A 286 10.52 -1.71 -21.80
C LYS A 286 9.71 -1.77 -20.49
N THR A 287 10.41 -1.90 -19.36
CA THR A 287 9.77 -2.08 -18.07
C THR A 287 10.45 -1.20 -17.01
N ILE A 288 9.68 -0.43 -16.30
CA ILE A 288 10.06 0.19 -15.04
C ILE A 288 9.71 -0.79 -13.93
N TYR A 289 10.72 -1.29 -13.20
CA TYR A 289 10.54 -2.08 -11.99
C TYR A 289 10.65 -1.17 -10.77
N ILE A 290 9.78 -1.37 -9.78
CA ILE A 290 9.73 -0.50 -8.62
C ILE A 290 9.36 -1.25 -7.34
N SER A 291 9.95 -0.87 -6.22
CA SER A 291 9.59 -1.37 -4.88
C SER A 291 9.13 -0.27 -3.93
N GLU A 292 9.42 1.00 -4.23
CA GLU A 292 8.95 2.14 -3.46
C GLU A 292 8.40 3.21 -4.40
N ALA A 293 7.21 3.71 -4.09
CA ALA A 293 6.51 4.69 -4.92
C ALA A 293 7.33 5.97 -5.16
N SER A 294 8.16 6.37 -4.19
CA SER A 294 9.03 7.55 -4.25
C SER A 294 10.02 7.55 -5.43
N ALA A 295 10.35 6.38 -5.99
CA ALA A 295 11.24 6.28 -7.15
C ALA A 295 10.53 6.53 -8.49
N THR A 296 9.20 6.57 -8.54
CA THR A 296 8.41 6.64 -9.76
C THR A 296 8.85 7.77 -10.69
N LEU A 297 8.95 8.99 -10.19
CA LEU A 297 9.32 10.14 -11.00
C LEU A 297 10.74 10.04 -11.55
N HIS A 298 11.68 9.51 -10.78
CA HIS A 298 13.05 9.27 -11.23
C HIS A 298 13.08 8.25 -12.39
N GLU A 299 12.38 7.14 -12.27
CA GLU A 299 12.32 6.12 -13.33
C GLU A 299 11.62 6.63 -14.59
N PHE A 300 10.58 7.48 -14.46
CA PHE A 300 9.99 8.17 -15.61
C PHE A 300 10.95 9.20 -16.24
N GLY A 301 11.87 9.77 -15.47
CA GLY A 301 12.98 10.56 -16.01
C GLY A 301 13.88 9.73 -16.94
N HIS A 302 14.22 8.49 -16.56
CA HIS A 302 14.94 7.57 -17.45
C HIS A 302 14.13 7.19 -18.70
N PHE A 303 12.83 6.97 -18.55
CA PHE A 303 11.95 6.75 -19.69
C PHE A 303 11.96 7.95 -20.65
N LEU A 304 11.85 9.16 -20.12
CA LEU A 304 11.87 10.39 -20.91
C LEU A 304 13.22 10.58 -21.65
N ASP A 305 14.36 10.36 -20.97
CA ASP A 305 15.68 10.40 -21.59
C ASP A 305 15.79 9.39 -22.76
N TRP A 306 15.21 8.19 -22.58
CA TRP A 306 15.13 7.19 -23.65
C TRP A 306 14.26 7.67 -24.82
N THR A 307 13.10 8.27 -24.57
CA THR A 307 12.23 8.77 -25.66
C THR A 307 12.85 9.90 -26.45
N LEU A 308 13.73 10.69 -25.81
CA LEU A 308 14.52 11.76 -26.44
C LEU A 308 15.74 11.22 -27.19
N GLY A 309 16.07 9.93 -27.08
CA GLY A 309 17.20 9.30 -27.77
C GLY A 309 18.54 9.54 -27.11
N PHE A 310 18.59 9.79 -25.80
CA PHE A 310 19.80 10.07 -25.05
C PHE A 310 20.66 11.18 -25.69
N PRO A 311 20.15 12.41 -25.82
CA PRO A 311 20.89 13.48 -26.51
C PRO A 311 22.26 13.75 -25.89
N ALA A 312 23.26 14.04 -26.73
CA ALA A 312 24.60 14.39 -26.27
C ALA A 312 24.61 15.66 -25.38
N GLU A 313 23.57 16.48 -25.47
CA GLU A 313 23.36 17.65 -24.64
C GLU A 313 23.21 17.29 -23.16
N HIS A 314 22.56 16.15 -22.81
CA HIS A 314 22.44 15.69 -21.42
C HIS A 314 23.80 15.43 -20.80
N GLU A 315 24.75 14.86 -21.54
CA GLU A 315 26.13 14.68 -21.10
C GLU A 315 26.85 16.02 -20.91
N GLN A 316 26.56 17.02 -21.76
CA GLN A 316 27.15 18.37 -21.63
C GLN A 316 26.62 19.08 -20.37
N LEU A 317 25.30 19.06 -20.14
CA LEU A 317 24.67 19.61 -18.92
C LEU A 317 25.25 18.95 -17.65
N PHE A 318 25.33 17.61 -17.64
CA PHE A 318 25.91 16.86 -16.54
C PHE A 318 27.33 17.32 -16.21
N ARG A 319 28.22 17.38 -17.21
CA ARG A 319 29.60 17.78 -17.01
C ARG A 319 29.75 19.23 -16.55
N ALA A 320 28.88 20.10 -17.00
CA ALA A 320 28.91 21.52 -16.67
C ALA A 320 28.39 21.82 -15.27
N GLU A 321 27.30 21.17 -14.84
CA GLU A 321 26.48 21.67 -13.75
C GLU A 321 26.17 20.66 -12.63
N ALA A 322 26.32 19.35 -12.85
CA ALA A 322 25.91 18.35 -11.88
C ALA A 322 26.56 18.50 -10.50
N ALA A 323 27.83 18.93 -10.47
CA ALA A 323 28.56 19.11 -9.20
C ALA A 323 27.94 20.19 -8.31
N ALA A 324 27.39 21.24 -8.91
CA ALA A 324 26.80 22.40 -8.21
C ALA A 324 25.28 22.27 -8.00
N ALA A 325 24.61 21.43 -8.80
CA ALA A 325 23.17 21.26 -8.75
C ALA A 325 22.70 20.82 -7.35
N PRO A 326 21.54 21.32 -6.87
CA PRO A 326 20.98 21.01 -5.54
C PRO A 326 20.31 19.63 -5.52
N LEU A 327 21.01 18.60 -6.02
CA LEU A 327 20.53 17.24 -6.16
C LEU A 327 21.32 16.29 -5.24
N ARG A 328 20.75 15.12 -4.98
CA ARG A 328 21.40 14.07 -4.20
C ARG A 328 22.69 13.58 -4.89
N ASN A 329 23.58 12.98 -4.12
CA ASN A 329 24.88 12.53 -4.64
C ASN A 329 24.73 11.47 -5.75
N TYR A 330 23.70 10.66 -5.72
CA TYR A 330 23.44 9.65 -6.73
C TYR A 330 23.22 10.26 -8.12
N ALA A 331 22.52 11.37 -8.22
CA ALA A 331 22.34 12.14 -9.47
C ALA A 331 23.68 12.59 -10.10
N LYS A 332 24.74 12.71 -9.29
CA LYS A 332 26.07 13.19 -9.72
C LYS A 332 26.97 12.08 -10.24
N THR A 333 26.46 10.85 -10.43
CA THR A 333 27.25 9.68 -10.85
C THR A 333 27.42 9.60 -12.37
N ASN A 334 26.40 9.96 -13.15
CA ASN A 334 26.45 9.99 -14.61
C ASN A 334 25.30 10.84 -15.18
N ALA A 335 25.34 11.12 -16.47
CA ALA A 335 24.37 12.01 -17.14
C ALA A 335 22.94 11.49 -17.10
N ARG A 336 22.72 10.17 -17.14
CA ARG A 336 21.36 9.59 -17.11
C ARG A 336 20.71 9.75 -15.73
N GLU A 337 21.46 9.48 -14.67
CA GLU A 337 20.99 9.70 -13.30
C GLU A 337 20.75 11.19 -13.02
N TYR A 338 21.63 12.05 -13.58
CA TYR A 338 21.47 13.48 -13.47
C TYR A 338 20.18 13.96 -14.13
N PHE A 339 19.93 13.53 -15.37
CA PHE A 339 18.72 13.88 -16.11
C PHE A 339 17.46 13.39 -15.37
N ALA A 340 17.46 12.13 -14.92
CA ALA A 340 16.33 11.52 -14.23
C ALA A 340 16.00 12.25 -12.92
N ASP A 341 17.02 12.58 -12.11
CA ASP A 341 16.81 13.35 -10.87
C ASP A 341 16.42 14.81 -11.14
N CYS A 342 16.93 15.44 -12.18
CA CYS A 342 16.49 16.79 -12.58
C CYS A 342 15.01 16.78 -12.98
N PHE A 343 14.57 15.80 -13.77
CA PHE A 343 13.16 15.63 -14.10
C PHE A 343 12.28 15.49 -12.85
N ALA A 344 12.63 14.55 -11.96
CA ALA A 344 11.90 14.35 -10.71
C ALA A 344 11.87 15.63 -9.85
N TYR A 345 13.01 16.33 -9.75
CA TYR A 345 13.13 17.59 -9.02
C TYR A 345 12.18 18.67 -9.58
N CYS A 346 12.16 18.86 -10.90
CA CYS A 346 11.30 19.84 -11.54
C CYS A 346 9.80 19.53 -11.33
N ILE A 347 9.40 18.26 -11.38
CA ILE A 347 8.01 17.87 -11.12
C ILE A 347 7.63 18.11 -9.66
N ILE A 348 8.51 17.74 -8.71
CA ILE A 348 8.23 17.87 -7.28
C ILE A 348 8.20 19.33 -6.84
N HIS A 349 9.16 20.12 -7.32
CA HIS A 349 9.40 21.47 -6.85
C HIS A 349 8.97 22.57 -7.83
N GLY A 350 8.34 22.25 -8.95
CA GLY A 350 7.99 23.23 -9.99
C GLY A 350 7.16 24.42 -9.49
N ASN A 351 6.37 24.20 -8.43
CA ASN A 351 5.58 25.26 -7.78
C ASN A 351 6.30 25.88 -6.55
N ASP A 352 7.48 25.40 -6.17
CA ASP A 352 8.29 25.92 -5.06
C ASP A 352 9.34 26.90 -5.59
N SER A 353 9.07 28.20 -5.41
CA SER A 353 9.93 29.26 -5.92
C SER A 353 11.34 29.24 -5.34
N GLU A 354 11.52 28.83 -4.08
CA GLU A 354 12.83 28.78 -3.41
C GLU A 354 13.67 27.62 -3.98
N MET A 355 13.06 26.45 -4.11
CA MET A 355 13.72 25.27 -4.66
C MET A 355 14.10 25.48 -6.13
N MET A 356 13.18 26.01 -6.93
CA MET A 356 13.47 26.32 -8.34
C MET A 356 14.52 27.43 -8.51
N GLU A 357 14.53 28.45 -7.65
CA GLU A 357 15.59 29.47 -7.66
C GLU A 357 16.96 28.86 -7.30
N SER A 358 16.98 27.89 -6.36
CA SER A 358 18.20 27.16 -6.05
C SER A 358 18.74 26.38 -7.25
N LEU A 359 17.87 25.71 -8.02
CA LEU A 359 18.26 25.04 -9.25
C LEU A 359 18.77 26.04 -10.29
N ARG A 360 18.04 27.12 -10.53
CA ARG A 360 18.39 28.18 -11.51
C ARG A 360 19.74 28.83 -11.18
N LYS A 361 20.05 29.03 -9.90
CA LYS A 361 21.31 29.61 -9.45
C LYS A 361 22.52 28.67 -9.63
N ASN A 362 22.33 27.38 -9.35
CA ASN A 362 23.44 26.41 -9.29
C ASN A 362 23.58 25.57 -10.57
N ALA A 363 22.52 25.47 -11.38
CA ALA A 363 22.48 24.72 -12.63
C ALA A 363 21.60 25.46 -13.68
N PRO A 364 21.99 26.68 -14.13
CA PRO A 364 21.14 27.53 -14.95
C PRO A 364 20.81 26.97 -16.33
N GLN A 365 21.76 26.28 -16.98
CA GLN A 365 21.53 25.66 -18.29
C GLN A 365 20.55 24.50 -18.18
N THR A 366 20.72 23.68 -17.13
CA THR A 366 19.82 22.57 -16.81
C THR A 366 18.41 23.08 -16.52
N CYS A 367 18.28 24.13 -15.70
CA CYS A 367 16.97 24.73 -15.39
C CYS A 367 16.27 25.21 -16.67
N THR A 368 16.99 25.95 -17.52
CA THR A 368 16.46 26.42 -18.82
C THR A 368 16.05 25.26 -19.72
N TYR A 369 16.88 24.21 -19.80
CA TYR A 369 16.57 23.03 -20.58
C TYR A 369 15.25 22.38 -20.14
N PHE A 370 15.05 22.16 -18.86
CA PHE A 370 13.80 21.53 -18.35
C PHE A 370 12.59 22.46 -18.49
N GLU A 371 12.74 23.78 -18.34
CA GLU A 371 11.66 24.76 -18.61
C GLU A 371 11.20 24.73 -20.09
N GLU A 372 12.13 24.51 -21.03
CA GLU A 372 11.81 24.38 -22.45
C GLU A 372 11.24 23.01 -22.78
N LEU A 373 11.80 21.95 -22.18
CA LEU A 373 11.31 20.59 -22.33
C LEU A 373 9.86 20.47 -21.81
N GLU A 374 9.54 21.08 -20.68
CA GLU A 374 8.17 21.11 -20.14
C GLU A 374 7.18 21.72 -21.15
N LYS A 375 7.56 22.82 -21.80
CA LYS A 375 6.72 23.45 -22.85
C LYS A 375 6.52 22.51 -24.04
N THR A 376 7.56 21.79 -24.43
CA THR A 376 7.53 20.84 -25.55
C THR A 376 6.66 19.62 -25.21
N VAL A 377 6.77 19.09 -24.00
CA VAL A 377 5.98 17.94 -23.54
C VAL A 377 4.50 18.30 -23.41
N ARG A 378 4.18 19.51 -22.95
CA ARG A 378 2.79 20.00 -22.83
C ARG A 378 2.15 20.42 -24.15
N ALA A 379 2.93 20.62 -25.20
CA ALA A 379 2.38 20.85 -26.50
C ALA A 379 1.86 19.56 -27.15
N ASP A 380 0.73 19.61 -27.87
CA ASP A 380 0.10 18.44 -28.54
C ASP A 380 1.01 17.71 -29.57
N ALA A 381 2.26 18.10 -29.64
CA ALA A 381 3.26 17.63 -30.58
C ALA A 381 4.36 16.74 -29.98
N PHE A 382 4.24 16.28 -28.72
CA PHE A 382 5.22 15.36 -28.17
C PHE A 382 5.09 14.00 -28.85
N VAL A 383 5.91 13.79 -29.89
CA VAL A 383 6.03 12.51 -30.59
C VAL A 383 7.30 11.84 -30.09
N PRO A 384 7.20 10.68 -29.39
CA PRO A 384 8.40 9.93 -29.03
C PRO A 384 9.22 9.65 -30.28
N ASN A 385 10.53 9.88 -30.22
CA ASN A 385 11.40 9.43 -31.30
C ASN A 385 11.25 7.93 -31.48
N ASP A 386 11.01 7.50 -32.72
CA ASP A 386 10.87 6.06 -33.04
C ASP A 386 12.27 5.39 -32.97
N ILE A 387 12.67 5.04 -31.75
CA ILE A 387 14.01 4.52 -31.43
C ILE A 387 14.09 3.01 -31.70
N ALA A 388 13.13 2.43 -32.41
CA ALA A 388 13.14 1.00 -32.76
C ALA A 388 14.40 0.58 -33.57
N ASN A 389 15.28 1.53 -33.96
CA ASN A 389 16.45 1.29 -34.79
C ASN A 389 17.80 1.58 -34.10
N ILE A 390 17.86 1.80 -32.77
CA ILE A 390 19.14 2.15 -32.10
C ILE A 390 19.74 0.98 -31.28
N PHE A 391 19.09 -0.19 -31.23
CA PHE A 391 19.62 -1.37 -30.57
C PHE A 391 19.64 -2.60 -31.46
#